data_e2bd825bc6dcb8550825e70796bf2ecd
#
_entry.id   e2bd825bc6dcb8550825e70796bf2ecd
#
_cell.length_a   1.000
_cell.length_b   1.000
_cell.length_c   1.000
_cell.angle_alpha   90.00
_cell.angle_beta   90.00
_cell.angle_gamma   90.00
#
_symmetry.space_group_name_H-M   'P 1'
#
loop_
_entity.id
_entity.type
_entity.pdbx_description
1 polymer ?
#
loop_
_entity_poly.entity_id
_entity_poly.type
_entity_poly.pdbx_seq_one_letter_code
_entity_poly.pdbx_strand_id
1 'polypeptide(L)'
;MNKMCRTTNQNGRSMIEMLGVLAIIGVLSVGGIAGYSKAMMKFRINKTIDQITQISQNVRMLYGKQRQKNYRNLNTRILYKANLAPKEMFKEGTSYYMMNAWGGPFSIGRANSEDYNIKVLENNNGYFVLSLLNIPAEACIELVTQNWGSSNTTGLNSVVVSGYALGGFTVEEITGNCSGKIGSDLAIACSGGDVLSLPMPVDVAADVCKETIGEYGNLIGWVFQ
;
A
#
# COMPACT_ATOMS: atom_id res chain seq x y z
N MET A 1 69.22 -24.84 -29.96
CA MET A 1 67.97 -24.17 -29.70
C MET A 1 67.58 -24.38 -28.23
N ASN A 2 67.92 -23.40 -27.36
CA ASN A 2 67.57 -23.43 -25.91
C ASN A 2 66.19 -22.90 -25.70
N LYS A 3 65.22 -23.73 -25.27
CA LYS A 3 63.92 -23.33 -24.76
C LYS A 3 64.11 -22.86 -23.34
N MET A 4 64.03 -21.52 -23.12
CA MET A 4 63.82 -20.93 -21.78
C MET A 4 62.45 -21.32 -21.28
N CYS A 5 62.40 -22.22 -20.28
CA CYS A 5 61.19 -22.38 -19.44
C CYS A 5 61.00 -21.13 -18.57
N ARG A 6 60.02 -20.30 -18.89
CA ARG A 6 59.55 -19.22 -18.03
C ARG A 6 58.79 -19.85 -16.88
N THR A 7 59.38 -19.97 -15.72
CA THR A 7 58.69 -20.27 -14.46
C THR A 7 57.87 -19.05 -14.08
N THR A 8 56.54 -19.09 -14.26
CA THR A 8 55.65 -18.16 -13.67
C THR A 8 55.62 -18.41 -12.16
N ASN A 9 56.22 -17.49 -11.40
CA ASN A 9 56.09 -17.48 -9.95
C ASN A 9 54.59 -17.27 -9.61
N GLN A 10 53.87 -18.34 -9.38
CA GLN A 10 52.58 -18.30 -8.71
C GLN A 10 52.84 -18.15 -7.22
N ASN A 11 52.92 -16.89 -6.78
CA ASN A 11 52.89 -16.60 -5.36
C ASN A 11 51.49 -16.97 -4.86
N GLY A 12 51.37 -18.14 -4.22
CA GLY A 12 50.14 -18.57 -3.56
C GLY A 12 49.74 -17.52 -2.54
N ARG A 13 48.59 -16.91 -2.71
CA ARG A 13 48.02 -16.01 -1.70
C ARG A 13 47.98 -16.73 -0.35
N SER A 14 48.52 -16.11 0.68
CA SER A 14 48.52 -16.67 2.04
C SER A 14 47.08 -17.02 2.46
N MET A 15 46.85 -18.18 3.05
CA MET A 15 45.52 -18.58 3.57
C MET A 15 44.94 -17.51 4.51
N ILE A 16 45.81 -16.80 5.25
CA ILE A 16 45.37 -15.76 6.16
C ILE A 16 44.85 -14.51 5.44
N GLU A 17 45.39 -14.15 4.28
CA GLU A 17 44.88 -13.07 3.44
C GLU A 17 43.50 -13.40 2.88
N MET A 18 43.29 -14.66 2.43
CA MET A 18 41.97 -15.10 1.97
C MET A 18 40.94 -15.12 3.07
N LEU A 19 41.29 -15.55 4.28
CA LEU A 19 40.39 -15.50 5.44
C LEU A 19 40.02 -14.04 5.83
N GLY A 20 40.99 -13.12 5.79
CA GLY A 20 40.77 -11.71 6.04
C GLY A 20 39.79 -11.08 5.03
N VAL A 21 39.96 -11.36 3.73
CA VAL A 21 39.06 -10.87 2.68
C VAL A 21 37.65 -11.44 2.85
N LEU A 22 37.52 -12.74 3.15
CA LEU A 22 36.20 -13.36 3.38
C LEU A 22 35.48 -12.79 4.59
N ALA A 23 36.21 -12.50 5.67
CA ALA A 23 35.65 -11.87 6.87
C ALA A 23 35.10 -10.46 6.54
N ILE A 24 35.83 -9.64 5.79
CA ILE A 24 35.39 -8.30 5.40
C ILE A 24 34.16 -8.39 4.47
N ILE A 25 34.18 -9.28 3.46
CA ILE A 25 33.04 -9.49 2.56
C ILE A 25 31.82 -9.95 3.34
N GLY A 26 31.99 -10.86 4.32
CA GLY A 26 30.90 -11.33 5.16
C GLY A 26 30.21 -10.20 5.92
N VAL A 27 30.97 -9.34 6.58
CA VAL A 27 30.42 -8.19 7.33
C VAL A 27 29.73 -7.19 6.40
N LEU A 28 30.35 -6.84 5.26
CA LEU A 28 29.77 -5.92 4.29
C LEU A 28 28.50 -6.49 3.65
N SER A 29 28.44 -7.79 3.38
CA SER A 29 27.26 -8.44 2.80
C SER A 29 26.07 -8.40 3.73
N VAL A 30 26.25 -8.69 5.03
CA VAL A 30 25.15 -8.62 6.02
C VAL A 30 24.61 -7.20 6.15
N GLY A 31 25.50 -6.21 6.28
CA GLY A 31 25.11 -4.78 6.35
C GLY A 31 24.42 -4.30 5.09
N GLY A 32 24.89 -4.72 3.91
CA GLY A 32 24.33 -4.38 2.63
C GLY A 32 22.91 -4.92 2.44
N ILE A 33 22.66 -6.18 2.81
CA ILE A 33 21.32 -6.82 2.71
C ILE A 33 20.32 -6.13 3.63
N ALA A 34 20.69 -5.83 4.88
CA ALA A 34 19.82 -5.16 5.82
C ALA A 34 19.43 -3.74 5.34
N GLY A 35 20.40 -2.98 4.84
CA GLY A 35 20.17 -1.66 4.25
C GLY A 35 19.27 -1.70 3.02
N TYR A 36 19.50 -2.67 2.14
CA TYR A 36 18.70 -2.88 0.93
C TYR A 36 17.24 -3.20 1.25
N SER A 37 16.98 -4.09 2.22
CA SER A 37 15.62 -4.45 2.62
C SER A 37 14.83 -3.24 3.13
N LYS A 38 15.46 -2.40 3.95
CA LYS A 38 14.85 -1.16 4.45
C LYS A 38 14.59 -0.14 3.34
N ALA A 39 15.52 0.02 2.41
CA ALA A 39 15.36 0.90 1.26
C ALA A 39 14.21 0.42 0.35
N MET A 40 14.11 -0.89 0.11
CA MET A 40 13.02 -1.48 -0.68
C MET A 40 11.65 -1.30 -0.02
N MET A 41 11.55 -1.40 1.31
CA MET A 41 10.32 -1.12 2.04
C MET A 41 9.87 0.33 1.80
N LYS A 42 10.75 1.29 2.00
CA LYS A 42 10.47 2.71 1.74
C LYS A 42 10.09 3.00 0.28
N PHE A 43 10.78 2.36 -0.67
CA PHE A 43 10.44 2.48 -2.09
C PHE A 43 9.01 2.00 -2.38
N ARG A 44 8.60 0.83 -1.82
CA ARG A 44 7.25 0.30 -2.00
C ARG A 44 6.19 1.20 -1.36
N ILE A 45 6.45 1.76 -0.18
CA ILE A 45 5.55 2.70 0.50
C ILE A 45 5.36 3.94 -0.36
N ASN A 46 6.43 4.60 -0.81
CA ASN A 46 6.35 5.79 -1.65
C ASN A 46 5.63 5.50 -2.97
N LYS A 47 5.95 4.38 -3.62
CA LYS A 47 5.25 3.93 -4.83
C LYS A 47 3.74 3.78 -4.59
N THR A 48 3.34 3.23 -3.45
CA THR A 48 1.92 3.07 -3.09
C THR A 48 1.24 4.41 -2.86
N ILE A 49 1.89 5.35 -2.18
CA ILE A 49 1.39 6.72 -1.99
C ILE A 49 1.15 7.40 -3.34
N ASP A 50 2.12 7.33 -4.25
CA ASP A 50 1.99 7.89 -5.59
C ASP A 50 0.84 7.27 -6.38
N GLN A 51 0.70 5.94 -6.33
CA GLN A 51 -0.37 5.21 -7.00
C GLN A 51 -1.76 5.61 -6.48
N ILE A 52 -1.95 5.66 -5.16
CA ILE A 52 -3.22 6.08 -4.54
C ILE A 52 -3.55 7.52 -4.94
N THR A 53 -2.57 8.42 -4.84
CA THR A 53 -2.74 9.83 -5.19
C THR A 53 -3.11 10.01 -6.66
N GLN A 54 -2.39 9.36 -7.56
CA GLN A 54 -2.65 9.41 -9.00
C GLN A 54 -4.03 8.86 -9.36
N ILE A 55 -4.39 7.69 -8.83
CA ILE A 55 -5.68 7.07 -9.11
C ILE A 55 -6.83 7.93 -8.57
N SER A 56 -6.73 8.40 -7.33
CA SER A 56 -7.78 9.23 -6.72
C SER A 56 -8.00 10.53 -7.52
N GLN A 57 -6.93 11.19 -7.94
CA GLN A 57 -7.02 12.40 -8.76
C GLN A 57 -7.62 12.11 -10.14
N ASN A 58 -7.18 11.08 -10.83
CA ASN A 58 -7.68 10.70 -12.15
C ASN A 58 -9.17 10.35 -12.11
N VAL A 59 -9.59 9.58 -11.11
CA VAL A 59 -11.01 9.21 -10.90
C VAL A 59 -11.83 10.47 -10.64
N ARG A 60 -11.40 11.33 -9.75
CA ARG A 60 -12.10 12.60 -9.44
C ARG A 60 -12.19 13.51 -10.66
N MET A 61 -11.15 13.61 -11.47
CA MET A 61 -11.18 14.39 -12.72
C MET A 61 -12.18 13.83 -13.73
N LEU A 62 -12.26 12.51 -13.87
CA LEU A 62 -13.20 11.88 -14.80
C LEU A 62 -14.66 12.06 -14.34
N TYR A 63 -14.94 11.79 -13.08
CA TYR A 63 -16.29 11.85 -12.52
C TYR A 63 -16.72 13.26 -12.11
N GLY A 64 -15.78 14.15 -11.81
CA GLY A 64 -16.07 15.55 -11.43
C GLY A 64 -16.70 16.38 -12.55
N LYS A 65 -16.59 15.93 -13.82
CA LYS A 65 -17.27 16.55 -14.97
C LYS A 65 -18.74 16.19 -15.08
N GLN A 66 -19.20 15.22 -14.30
CA GLN A 66 -20.60 14.80 -14.30
C GLN A 66 -21.44 15.78 -13.45
N ARG A 67 -22.68 16.04 -13.88
CA ARG A 67 -23.59 16.95 -13.16
C ARG A 67 -23.87 16.53 -11.72
N GLN A 68 -23.86 15.23 -11.46
CA GLN A 68 -23.88 14.64 -10.14
C GLN A 68 -22.73 13.62 -10.05
N LYS A 69 -21.88 13.72 -9.03
CA LYS A 69 -20.86 12.73 -8.77
C LYS A 69 -21.53 11.39 -8.49
N ASN A 70 -21.31 10.42 -9.38
CA ASN A 70 -21.92 9.10 -9.24
C ASN A 70 -20.87 8.03 -9.57
N TYR A 71 -20.28 7.44 -8.54
CA TYR A 71 -19.27 6.39 -8.66
C TYR A 71 -19.87 4.97 -8.75
N ARG A 72 -21.19 4.84 -8.97
CA ARG A 72 -21.92 3.56 -8.92
C ARG A 72 -21.29 2.44 -9.76
N ASN A 73 -20.76 2.78 -10.92
CA ASN A 73 -20.19 1.80 -11.86
C ASN A 73 -18.64 1.77 -11.83
N LEU A 74 -18.01 2.50 -10.89
CA LEU A 74 -16.57 2.53 -10.78
C LEU A 74 -16.04 1.15 -10.36
N ASN A 75 -15.10 0.60 -11.13
CA ASN A 75 -14.45 -0.67 -10.89
C ASN A 75 -13.09 -0.73 -11.59
N THR A 76 -12.29 -1.76 -11.32
CA THR A 76 -10.96 -1.95 -11.91
C THR A 76 -10.95 -2.01 -13.43
N ARG A 77 -12.03 -2.53 -14.05
CA ARG A 77 -12.18 -2.54 -15.50
C ARG A 77 -12.25 -1.14 -16.11
N ILE A 78 -12.94 -0.20 -15.44
CA ILE A 78 -13.00 1.21 -15.87
C ILE A 78 -11.63 1.86 -15.73
N LEU A 79 -10.91 1.61 -14.61
CA LEU A 79 -9.56 2.12 -14.45
C LEU A 79 -8.64 1.69 -15.58
N TYR A 80 -8.70 0.43 -15.96
CA TYR A 80 -7.91 -0.10 -17.07
C TYR A 80 -8.28 0.55 -18.41
N LYS A 81 -9.57 0.55 -18.75
CA LYS A 81 -10.06 1.06 -20.05
C LYS A 81 -9.89 2.57 -20.22
N ALA A 82 -10.07 3.32 -19.15
CA ALA A 82 -9.92 4.78 -19.15
C ALA A 82 -8.49 5.24 -18.84
N ASN A 83 -7.54 4.30 -18.67
CA ASN A 83 -6.12 4.57 -18.33
C ASN A 83 -5.97 5.48 -17.08
N LEU A 84 -6.77 5.22 -16.05
CA LEU A 84 -6.78 6.00 -14.81
C LEU A 84 -5.77 5.51 -13.76
N ALA A 85 -5.22 4.30 -13.94
CA ALA A 85 -4.23 3.70 -13.06
C ALA A 85 -2.99 3.25 -13.86
N PRO A 86 -1.80 3.20 -13.25
CA PRO A 86 -0.59 2.67 -13.87
C PRO A 86 -0.79 1.25 -14.38
N LYS A 87 -0.36 0.99 -15.62
CA LYS A 87 -0.55 -0.33 -16.26
C LYS A 87 0.16 -1.47 -15.54
N GLU A 88 1.28 -1.18 -14.90
CA GLU A 88 2.04 -2.17 -14.13
C GLU A 88 1.30 -2.72 -12.91
N MET A 89 0.23 -2.08 -12.46
CA MET A 89 -0.62 -2.59 -11.38
C MET A 89 -1.53 -3.74 -11.82
N PHE A 90 -1.77 -3.87 -13.13
CA PHE A 90 -2.65 -4.92 -13.67
C PHE A 90 -1.86 -6.20 -13.94
N LYS A 91 -2.38 -7.33 -13.45
CA LYS A 91 -1.76 -8.64 -13.68
C LYS A 91 -1.94 -9.06 -15.13
N GLU A 92 -0.87 -9.49 -15.78
CA GLU A 92 -0.91 -10.02 -17.14
C GLU A 92 -1.83 -11.24 -17.24
N GLY A 93 -2.62 -11.32 -18.31
CA GLY A 93 -3.51 -12.45 -18.62
C GLY A 93 -4.84 -12.47 -17.86
N THR A 94 -5.03 -11.66 -16.83
CA THR A 94 -6.30 -11.49 -16.14
C THR A 94 -6.74 -10.04 -16.25
N SER A 95 -7.67 -9.77 -17.19
CA SER A 95 -8.20 -8.43 -17.36
C SER A 95 -8.74 -7.91 -16.02
N TYR A 96 -8.26 -6.74 -15.61
CA TYR A 96 -8.83 -5.96 -14.52
C TYR A 96 -8.51 -6.38 -13.07
N TYR A 97 -7.63 -7.36 -12.84
CA TYR A 97 -7.11 -7.63 -11.51
C TYR A 97 -5.89 -6.76 -11.23
N MET A 98 -5.95 -5.96 -10.18
CA MET A 98 -4.86 -5.06 -9.76
C MET A 98 -4.13 -5.60 -8.53
N MET A 99 -2.84 -5.33 -8.48
CA MET A 99 -1.98 -5.72 -7.36
C MET A 99 -1.26 -4.51 -6.80
N ASN A 100 -1.08 -4.48 -5.48
CA ASN A 100 -0.27 -3.49 -4.79
C ASN A 100 1.23 -3.85 -4.85
N ALA A 101 2.09 -2.99 -4.31
CA ALA A 101 3.55 -3.17 -4.33
C ALA A 101 4.07 -4.38 -3.53
N TRP A 102 3.23 -5.00 -2.71
CA TRP A 102 3.53 -6.21 -1.92
C TRP A 102 2.94 -7.49 -2.54
N GLY A 103 2.32 -7.38 -3.72
CA GLY A 103 1.69 -8.52 -4.41
C GLY A 103 0.30 -8.88 -3.89
N GLY A 104 -0.23 -8.13 -2.95
CA GLY A 104 -1.59 -8.27 -2.48
C GLY A 104 -2.61 -7.59 -3.40
N PRO A 105 -3.91 -7.92 -3.26
CA PRO A 105 -4.97 -7.28 -4.03
C PRO A 105 -5.03 -5.76 -3.82
N PHE A 106 -5.26 -5.05 -4.92
CA PHE A 106 -5.65 -3.64 -4.94
C PHE A 106 -7.02 -3.55 -5.59
N SER A 107 -7.99 -2.99 -4.91
CA SER A 107 -9.32 -2.83 -5.47
C SER A 107 -9.81 -1.39 -5.40
N ILE A 108 -10.70 -1.07 -6.32
CA ILE A 108 -11.43 0.19 -6.35
C ILE A 108 -12.87 -0.12 -6.64
N GLY A 109 -13.74 0.59 -6.02
CA GLY A 109 -15.13 0.48 -6.37
C GLY A 109 -15.97 1.43 -5.53
N ARG A 110 -17.22 1.50 -5.93
CA ARG A 110 -18.28 1.70 -4.97
C ARG A 110 -18.20 0.48 -4.06
N ALA A 111 -18.09 0.72 -2.78
CA ALA A 111 -17.96 -0.30 -1.78
C ALA A 111 -19.22 -1.18 -1.70
N ASN A 112 -19.41 -2.07 -2.63
CA ASN A 112 -20.49 -3.06 -2.65
C ASN A 112 -20.10 -4.27 -3.50
N SER A 113 -18.80 -4.57 -3.64
CA SER A 113 -18.40 -5.82 -4.28
C SER A 113 -18.33 -6.90 -3.21
N GLU A 114 -18.98 -8.01 -3.47
CA GLU A 114 -18.97 -9.22 -2.63
C GLU A 114 -17.55 -9.77 -2.43
N ASP A 115 -16.60 -9.33 -3.23
CA ASP A 115 -15.22 -9.84 -3.26
C ASP A 115 -14.34 -9.37 -2.08
N TYR A 116 -14.68 -8.29 -1.39
CA TYR A 116 -13.81 -7.71 -0.34
C TYR A 116 -14.56 -7.05 0.80
N ASN A 117 -15.59 -7.64 1.34
CA ASN A 117 -16.26 -7.25 2.61
C ASN A 117 -16.40 -5.73 2.91
N ILE A 118 -16.24 -4.85 1.90
CA ILE A 118 -16.47 -3.43 2.04
C ILE A 118 -17.91 -3.16 1.59
N LYS A 119 -18.83 -3.14 2.54
CA LYS A 119 -20.24 -2.80 2.24
C LYS A 119 -20.43 -1.29 2.31
N VAL A 120 -20.68 -0.64 1.18
CA VAL A 120 -21.21 0.71 1.13
C VAL A 120 -22.72 0.62 0.94
N LEU A 121 -23.45 1.35 1.73
CA LEU A 121 -24.90 1.43 1.63
C LEU A 121 -25.34 1.94 0.26
N GLU A 122 -26.49 1.42 -0.19
CA GLU A 122 -27.04 1.63 -1.53
C GLU A 122 -27.26 3.11 -1.93
N ASN A 123 -27.33 4.03 -0.98
CA ASN A 123 -27.65 5.43 -1.26
C ASN A 123 -26.44 6.39 -1.34
N ASN A 124 -25.20 5.89 -1.19
CA ASN A 124 -24.02 6.76 -1.11
C ASN A 124 -23.17 6.74 -2.39
N ASN A 125 -23.79 7.14 -3.51
CA ASN A 125 -23.14 7.17 -4.83
C ASN A 125 -22.04 8.24 -4.97
N GLY A 126 -21.92 9.14 -4.00
CA GLY A 126 -20.96 10.27 -4.01
C GLY A 126 -19.56 9.92 -3.50
N TYR A 127 -19.33 8.68 -3.09
CA TYR A 127 -18.04 8.23 -2.55
C TYR A 127 -17.50 7.01 -3.30
N PHE A 128 -16.16 6.91 -3.35
CA PHE A 128 -15.48 5.70 -3.80
C PHE A 128 -14.38 5.31 -2.83
N VAL A 129 -14.00 4.04 -2.84
CA VAL A 129 -12.99 3.48 -1.95
C VAL A 129 -11.86 2.87 -2.77
N LEU A 130 -10.63 3.17 -2.37
CA LEU A 130 -9.44 2.43 -2.77
C LEU A 130 -9.06 1.53 -1.61
N SER A 131 -8.87 0.24 -1.85
CA SER A 131 -8.48 -0.70 -0.79
C SER A 131 -7.27 -1.54 -1.18
N LEU A 132 -6.39 -1.74 -0.20
CA LEU A 132 -5.19 -2.57 -0.31
C LEU A 132 -5.25 -3.65 0.75
N LEU A 133 -4.94 -4.89 0.34
CA LEU A 133 -4.84 -6.03 1.24
C LEU A 133 -3.40 -6.54 1.32
N ASN A 134 -3.11 -7.33 2.34
CA ASN A 134 -1.82 -7.97 2.59
C ASN A 134 -0.67 -6.96 2.73
N ILE A 135 -0.92 -5.89 3.48
CA ILE A 135 0.07 -4.88 3.77
C ILE A 135 0.83 -5.27 5.04
N PRO A 136 2.18 -5.30 5.03
CA PRO A 136 2.98 -5.52 6.24
C PRO A 136 2.73 -4.45 7.31
N ALA A 137 2.87 -4.81 8.60
CA ALA A 137 2.59 -3.89 9.72
C ALA A 137 3.37 -2.56 9.62
N GLU A 138 4.67 -2.62 9.33
CA GLU A 138 5.51 -1.41 9.17
C GLU A 138 4.97 -0.48 8.08
N ALA A 139 4.62 -1.04 6.92
CA ALA A 139 4.05 -0.26 5.82
C ALA A 139 2.63 0.25 6.13
N CYS A 140 1.83 -0.54 6.84
CA CYS A 140 0.50 -0.16 7.28
C CYS A 140 0.57 1.08 8.18
N ILE A 141 1.40 1.07 9.23
CA ILE A 141 1.60 2.20 10.14
C ILE A 141 1.99 3.46 9.35
N GLU A 142 2.98 3.35 8.47
CA GLU A 142 3.47 4.50 7.72
C GLU A 142 2.43 5.06 6.75
N LEU A 143 1.67 4.19 6.06
CA LEU A 143 0.62 4.62 5.13
C LEU A 143 -0.54 5.32 5.82
N VAL A 144 -0.97 4.87 7.00
CA VAL A 144 -2.13 5.46 7.69
C VAL A 144 -1.80 6.69 8.51
N THR A 145 -0.55 6.84 8.95
CA THR A 145 -0.06 8.05 9.63
C THR A 145 0.39 9.14 8.67
N GLN A 146 0.43 8.84 7.36
CA GLN A 146 0.77 9.81 6.31
C GLN A 146 -0.26 10.93 6.25
N ASN A 147 0.21 12.15 6.01
CA ASN A 147 -0.66 13.28 5.73
C ASN A 147 -1.18 13.23 4.28
N TRP A 148 -2.40 12.72 4.10
CA TRP A 148 -3.08 12.62 2.80
C TRP A 148 -3.78 13.91 2.36
N GLY A 149 -3.66 14.99 3.12
CA GLY A 149 -4.40 16.23 2.92
C GLY A 149 -5.82 16.18 3.54
N SER A 150 -6.58 17.24 3.35
CA SER A 150 -7.96 17.35 3.87
C SER A 150 -9.01 17.01 2.82
N SER A 151 -10.24 16.78 3.26
CA SER A 151 -11.38 16.52 2.37
C SER A 151 -11.59 17.63 1.33
N ASN A 152 -11.30 18.89 1.69
CA ASN A 152 -11.43 20.02 0.78
C ASN A 152 -10.39 20.04 -0.34
N THR A 153 -9.19 19.53 -0.09
CA THR A 153 -8.08 19.53 -1.06
C THR A 153 -8.00 18.25 -1.87
N THR A 154 -7.95 17.11 -1.21
CA THR A 154 -7.79 15.80 -1.84
C THR A 154 -9.09 15.04 -2.04
N GLY A 155 -10.19 15.48 -1.38
CA GLY A 155 -11.46 14.78 -1.33
C GLY A 155 -11.43 13.54 -0.43
N LEU A 156 -10.36 13.32 0.32
CA LEU A 156 -10.27 12.22 1.27
C LEU A 156 -11.20 12.48 2.45
N ASN A 157 -12.17 11.60 2.63
CA ASN A 157 -13.13 11.66 3.75
C ASN A 157 -12.59 10.89 4.97
N SER A 158 -12.12 9.65 4.75
CA SER A 158 -11.65 8.79 5.83
C SER A 158 -10.65 7.76 5.37
N VAL A 159 -9.85 7.26 6.32
CA VAL A 159 -8.97 6.11 6.18
C VAL A 159 -9.41 5.05 7.17
N VAL A 160 -9.60 3.84 6.67
CA VAL A 160 -10.03 2.68 7.44
C VAL A 160 -8.90 1.68 7.46
N VAL A 161 -8.62 1.12 8.62
CA VAL A 161 -7.59 0.09 8.81
C VAL A 161 -8.20 -1.09 9.54
N SER A 162 -7.95 -2.30 9.04
CA SER A 162 -8.26 -3.53 9.76
C SER A 162 -7.02 -4.41 9.83
N GLY A 163 -6.65 -4.85 11.03
CA GLY A 163 -5.50 -5.71 11.28
C GLY A 163 -5.69 -7.15 10.78
N TYR A 164 -6.92 -7.55 10.49
CA TYR A 164 -7.24 -8.85 9.88
C TYR A 164 -8.23 -8.62 8.74
N ALA A 165 -7.87 -9.04 7.54
CA ALA A 165 -8.70 -8.87 6.34
C ALA A 165 -10.06 -9.59 6.36
N LEU A 166 -10.39 -10.28 7.46
CA LEU A 166 -11.59 -11.13 7.59
C LEU A 166 -12.85 -10.37 8.04
N GLY A 167 -12.72 -9.15 8.56
CA GLY A 167 -13.85 -8.33 9.01
C GLY A 167 -14.15 -7.23 8.00
N GLY A 168 -15.14 -7.42 7.14
CA GLY A 168 -15.63 -6.31 6.30
C GLY A 168 -16.09 -5.15 7.16
N PHE A 169 -15.80 -3.92 6.73
CA PHE A 169 -16.36 -2.73 7.36
C PHE A 169 -17.54 -2.20 6.54
N THR A 170 -18.55 -1.70 7.23
CA THR A 170 -19.68 -1.02 6.59
C THR A 170 -19.39 0.47 6.45
N VAL A 171 -19.67 1.02 5.29
CA VAL A 171 -19.39 2.42 4.97
C VAL A 171 -20.38 3.39 5.65
N GLU A 172 -21.43 2.90 6.30
CA GLU A 172 -22.32 3.76 7.12
C GLU A 172 -21.57 4.57 8.17
N GLU A 173 -20.54 3.95 8.77
CA GLU A 173 -19.71 4.60 9.79
C GLU A 173 -18.67 5.57 9.20
N ILE A 174 -18.53 5.61 7.86
CA ILE A 174 -17.39 6.26 7.18
C ILE A 174 -17.82 7.45 6.32
N THR A 175 -19.11 7.60 6.01
CA THR A 175 -19.64 8.66 5.15
C THR A 175 -20.57 9.58 5.91
N GLY A 176 -20.63 10.84 5.53
CA GLY A 176 -21.42 11.85 6.23
C GLY A 176 -20.64 12.48 7.40
N ASN A 177 -21.24 12.55 8.57
CA ASN A 177 -20.59 13.08 9.79
C ASN A 177 -19.71 12.00 10.45
N CYS A 178 -18.64 11.62 9.77
CA CYS A 178 -17.67 10.66 10.29
C CYS A 178 -16.92 11.27 11.48
N SER A 179 -17.14 10.76 12.68
CA SER A 179 -16.41 11.19 13.88
C SER A 179 -15.13 10.42 14.14
N GLY A 180 -14.97 9.25 13.50
CA GLY A 180 -13.88 8.31 13.73
C GLY A 180 -14.26 7.18 14.69
N LYS A 181 -13.44 6.11 14.69
CA LYS A 181 -13.63 4.93 15.54
C LYS A 181 -12.30 4.33 15.91
N ILE A 182 -12.15 3.90 17.15
CA ILE A 182 -10.97 3.19 17.63
C ILE A 182 -11.43 1.84 18.20
N GLY A 183 -10.86 0.75 17.71
CA GLY A 183 -11.08 -0.62 18.20
C GLY A 183 -9.79 -1.43 18.12
N SER A 184 -9.81 -2.65 18.68
CA SER A 184 -8.62 -3.52 18.74
C SER A 184 -8.11 -3.97 17.36
N ASP A 185 -9.03 -4.15 16.41
CA ASP A 185 -8.71 -4.71 15.09
C ASP A 185 -9.21 -3.83 13.93
N LEU A 186 -9.88 -2.72 14.25
CA LEU A 186 -10.44 -1.78 13.29
C LEU A 186 -10.31 -0.37 13.80
N ALA A 187 -9.69 0.51 13.03
CA ALA A 187 -9.73 1.95 13.27
C ALA A 187 -10.20 2.71 12.03
N ILE A 188 -10.95 3.78 12.25
CA ILE A 188 -11.47 4.68 11.22
C ILE A 188 -11.06 6.08 11.58
N ALA A 189 -10.17 6.70 10.82
CA ALA A 189 -9.77 8.09 10.97
C ALA A 189 -10.46 8.95 9.91
N CYS A 190 -11.11 10.04 10.35
CA CYS A 190 -11.92 10.88 9.50
C CYS A 190 -11.31 12.28 9.34
N SER A 191 -11.55 12.91 8.20
CA SER A 191 -11.17 14.30 7.97
C SER A 191 -12.02 15.21 8.87
N GLY A 192 -11.41 15.74 9.95
CA GLY A 192 -12.09 16.53 10.96
C GLY A 192 -12.94 15.71 11.94
N GLY A 193 -12.60 14.42 12.15
CA GLY A 193 -13.28 13.56 13.12
C GLY A 193 -13.00 13.95 14.57
N ASP A 194 -14.02 13.89 15.41
CA ASP A 194 -13.92 14.25 16.84
C ASP A 194 -13.30 13.13 17.69
N VAL A 195 -13.51 11.85 17.31
CA VAL A 195 -12.98 10.67 18.02
C VAL A 195 -11.60 10.29 17.48
N LEU A 196 -11.46 10.25 16.16
CA LEU A 196 -10.19 9.96 15.51
C LEU A 196 -10.08 10.75 14.21
N SER A 197 -9.15 11.70 14.18
CA SER A 197 -8.90 12.57 13.02
C SER A 197 -7.76 12.05 12.14
N LEU A 198 -7.72 12.53 10.88
CA LEU A 198 -6.59 12.36 9.97
C LEU A 198 -5.55 13.47 10.18
N PRO A 199 -4.24 13.16 10.09
CA PRO A 199 -3.65 11.81 9.94
C PRO A 199 -3.84 10.97 11.21
N MET A 200 -3.90 9.63 11.06
CA MET A 200 -4.05 8.73 12.21
C MET A 200 -2.87 8.84 13.16
N PRO A 201 -3.08 8.95 14.50
CA PRO A 201 -2.00 8.93 15.48
C PRO A 201 -1.20 7.63 15.44
N VAL A 202 0.11 7.71 15.69
CA VAL A 202 1.03 6.57 15.57
C VAL A 202 0.73 5.45 16.56
N ASP A 203 0.29 5.77 17.76
CA ASP A 203 -0.10 4.83 18.80
C ASP A 203 -1.32 4.00 18.36
N VAL A 204 -2.36 4.64 17.83
CA VAL A 204 -3.54 3.96 17.30
C VAL A 204 -3.17 3.10 16.08
N ALA A 205 -2.34 3.63 15.18
CA ALA A 205 -1.88 2.88 14.01
C ALA A 205 -1.09 1.63 14.41
N ALA A 206 -0.21 1.73 15.40
CA ALA A 206 0.58 0.61 15.92
C ALA A 206 -0.30 -0.49 16.57
N ASP A 207 -1.39 -0.08 17.22
CA ASP A 207 -2.32 -1.03 17.84
C ASP A 207 -3.18 -1.78 16.82
N VAL A 208 -3.53 -1.15 15.70
CA VAL A 208 -4.42 -1.73 14.68
C VAL A 208 -3.66 -2.46 13.58
N CYS A 209 -2.49 -1.95 13.15
CA CYS A 209 -1.65 -2.61 12.16
C CYS A 209 -0.97 -3.82 12.76
N LYS A 210 -1.46 -5.02 12.47
CA LYS A 210 -0.96 -6.27 13.02
C LYS A 210 0.17 -6.86 12.18
N GLU A 211 1.02 -7.65 12.79
CA GLU A 211 1.97 -8.51 12.10
C GLU A 211 1.21 -9.47 11.17
N THR A 212 1.73 -9.65 9.95
CA THR A 212 1.11 -10.55 8.97
C THR A 212 1.18 -11.99 9.45
N ILE A 213 0.02 -12.63 9.62
CA ILE A 213 -0.09 -14.04 10.01
C ILE A 213 -0.64 -14.84 8.83
N GLY A 214 0.20 -15.64 8.19
CA GLY A 214 -0.19 -16.48 7.05
C GLY A 214 -0.49 -15.66 5.78
N GLU A 215 -1.60 -15.96 5.11
CA GLU A 215 -2.04 -15.29 3.88
C GLU A 215 -2.76 -13.96 4.13
N TYR A 216 -3.04 -13.61 5.39
CA TYR A 216 -3.83 -12.44 5.75
C TYR A 216 -2.94 -11.37 6.38
N GLY A 217 -2.83 -10.23 5.70
CA GLY A 217 -2.17 -9.03 6.19
C GLY A 217 -3.19 -7.94 6.49
N ASN A 218 -2.69 -6.74 6.77
CA ASN A 218 -3.55 -5.59 7.02
C ASN A 218 -4.33 -5.17 5.78
N LEU A 219 -5.58 -4.76 6.00
CA LEU A 219 -6.43 -4.10 5.02
C LEU A 219 -6.43 -2.60 5.31
N ILE A 220 -6.19 -1.79 4.29
CA ILE A 220 -6.31 -0.34 4.37
C ILE A 220 -7.28 0.12 3.29
N GLY A 221 -8.23 0.98 3.65
CA GLY A 221 -9.19 1.59 2.74
C GLY A 221 -9.16 3.11 2.84
N TRP A 222 -9.04 3.79 1.69
CA TRP A 222 -9.16 5.25 1.57
C TRP A 222 -10.50 5.59 0.94
N VAL A 223 -11.32 6.37 1.63
CA VAL A 223 -12.65 6.80 1.18
C VAL A 223 -12.56 8.21 0.66
N PHE A 224 -12.88 8.42 -0.60
CA PHE A 224 -12.86 9.72 -1.28
C PHE A 224 -14.27 10.16 -1.69
N GLN A 225 -14.47 11.49 -1.72
CA GLN A 225 -15.68 12.14 -2.21
C GLN A 225 -15.45 12.82 -3.56
#